data_ffa3b2a260b6517051755bdee66f16d5
#
_entry.id   ffa3b2a260b6517051755bdee66f16d5
#
_cell.length_a   1.000
_cell.length_b   1.000
_cell.length_c   1.000
_cell.angle_alpha   90.00
_cell.angle_beta   90.00
_cell.angle_gamma   90.00
#
_symmetry.space_group_name_H-M   'P 1'
#
loop_
_entity.id
_entity.type
_entity.pdbx_description
1 polymer ?
#
loop_
_entity_poly.entity_id
_entity_poly.type
_entity_poly.pdbx_seq_one_letter_code
_entity_poly.pdbx_strand_id
1 'polypeptide(L)'
;MVIIKMAIPVAKSMGLNVITNGSVGNKERVMRLGADRFIDYKSEDYSKVLSEVDYVLDTLGVRELEKEFSILKSGGSLVSLRGLPNGEFAARMGMPTMKRFLFGLAGSKYDKMAAKNKQNYYFVFVREDGTGLKRISEMLQNRKIETSADKIYDLSEVNQALAKVAGGGSKGKTILSF
;
A
#
# COMPACT_ATOMS: atom_id res chain seq x y z
N MET A 1 6.60 -5.11 -2.01
CA MET A 1 5.91 -5.63 -3.21
C MET A 1 4.80 -6.67 -2.93
N VAL A 2 4.70 -7.24 -1.75
CA VAL A 2 3.60 -8.17 -1.38
C VAL A 2 2.25 -7.46 -1.35
N ILE A 3 2.18 -6.25 -0.80
CA ILE A 3 0.94 -5.45 -0.68
C ILE A 3 0.33 -5.20 -2.07
N ILE A 4 1.11 -4.83 -3.07
CA ILE A 4 0.64 -4.56 -4.43
C ILE A 4 -0.01 -5.79 -5.07
N LYS A 5 0.54 -6.99 -4.82
CA LYS A 5 -0.04 -8.25 -5.35
C LYS A 5 -1.46 -8.52 -4.84
N MET A 6 -1.80 -8.01 -3.66
CA MET A 6 -3.13 -8.17 -3.06
C MET A 6 -4.01 -6.95 -3.35
N ALA A 7 -3.45 -5.74 -3.28
CA ALA A 7 -4.20 -4.50 -3.45
C ALA A 7 -4.80 -4.36 -4.86
N ILE A 8 -4.04 -4.70 -5.91
CA ILE A 8 -4.53 -4.58 -7.29
C ILE A 8 -5.76 -5.47 -7.53
N PRO A 9 -5.72 -6.79 -7.28
CA PRO A 9 -6.90 -7.63 -7.47
C PRO A 9 -8.09 -7.23 -6.60
N VAL A 10 -7.84 -6.78 -5.35
CA VAL A 10 -8.89 -6.28 -4.46
C VAL A 10 -9.56 -5.04 -5.06
N ALA A 11 -8.78 -4.04 -5.45
CA ALA A 11 -9.29 -2.83 -6.08
C ALA A 11 -10.07 -3.14 -7.37
N LYS A 12 -9.55 -4.03 -8.21
CA LYS A 12 -10.25 -4.49 -9.42
C LYS A 12 -11.56 -5.24 -9.11
N SER A 13 -11.63 -5.96 -7.99
CA SER A 13 -12.89 -6.61 -7.58
C SER A 13 -13.95 -5.61 -7.15
N MET A 14 -13.53 -4.41 -6.74
CA MET A 14 -14.41 -3.31 -6.40
C MET A 14 -14.80 -2.45 -7.62
N GLY A 15 -14.38 -2.82 -8.82
CA GLY A 15 -14.66 -2.09 -10.06
C GLY A 15 -13.78 -0.85 -10.27
N LEU A 16 -12.72 -0.68 -9.49
CA LEU A 16 -11.86 0.50 -9.59
C LEU A 16 -10.92 0.45 -10.81
N ASN A 17 -10.62 1.62 -11.37
CA ASN A 17 -9.52 1.80 -12.30
C ASN A 17 -8.22 1.89 -11.48
N VAL A 18 -7.28 1.01 -11.74
CA VAL A 18 -6.07 0.85 -10.92
C VAL A 18 -4.83 1.32 -11.68
N ILE A 19 -4.22 2.38 -11.16
CA ILE A 19 -2.93 2.89 -11.62
C ILE A 19 -1.88 2.51 -10.58
N THR A 20 -0.74 2.02 -11.01
CA THR A 20 0.37 1.69 -10.11
C THR A 20 1.69 2.19 -10.67
N ASN A 21 2.62 2.53 -9.77
CA ASN A 21 3.98 2.88 -10.14
C ASN A 21 4.98 1.81 -9.68
N GLY A 22 6.11 1.73 -10.33
CA GLY A 22 7.14 0.76 -10.00
C GLY A 22 8.34 0.86 -10.92
N SER A 23 9.32 -0.04 -10.76
CA SER A 23 10.38 -0.22 -11.76
C SER A 23 9.87 -1.03 -12.94
N VAL A 24 10.39 -0.78 -14.14
CA VAL A 24 9.97 -1.40 -15.42
C VAL A 24 9.92 -2.93 -15.36
N GLY A 25 10.84 -3.57 -14.63
CA GLY A 25 10.85 -5.03 -14.44
C GLY A 25 9.63 -5.61 -13.71
N ASN A 26 8.78 -4.76 -13.14
CA ASN A 26 7.55 -5.18 -12.49
C ASN A 26 6.30 -4.96 -13.36
N LYS A 27 6.43 -4.23 -14.49
CA LYS A 27 5.32 -3.81 -15.32
C LYS A 27 4.43 -4.97 -15.74
N GLU A 28 5.01 -5.95 -16.41
CA GLU A 28 4.26 -7.09 -16.93
C GLU A 28 3.47 -7.84 -15.85
N ARG A 29 4.09 -8.00 -14.68
CA ARG A 29 3.44 -8.68 -13.55
C ARG A 29 2.27 -7.90 -12.98
N VAL A 30 2.39 -6.57 -12.77
CA VAL A 30 1.28 -5.78 -12.21
C VAL A 30 0.15 -5.62 -13.22
N MET A 31 0.45 -5.57 -14.51
CA MET A 31 -0.55 -5.59 -15.58
C MET A 31 -1.33 -6.92 -15.59
N ARG A 32 -0.64 -8.05 -15.42
CA ARG A 32 -1.30 -9.37 -15.27
C ARG A 32 -2.20 -9.46 -14.03
N LEU A 33 -1.89 -8.73 -12.96
CA LEU A 33 -2.74 -8.64 -11.76
C LEU A 33 -3.99 -7.79 -11.98
N GLY A 34 -4.10 -7.10 -13.12
CA GLY A 34 -5.25 -6.30 -13.51
C GLY A 34 -5.05 -4.79 -13.34
N ALA A 35 -3.84 -4.29 -13.18
CA ALA A 35 -3.62 -2.84 -13.25
C ALA A 35 -3.98 -2.32 -14.66
N ASP A 36 -4.64 -1.18 -14.71
CA ASP A 36 -5.07 -0.55 -15.97
C ASP A 36 -3.95 0.35 -16.55
N ARG A 37 -3.12 0.94 -15.70
CA ARG A 37 -1.97 1.76 -16.10
C ARG A 37 -0.78 1.50 -15.18
N PHE A 38 0.41 1.47 -15.77
CA PHE A 38 1.69 1.38 -15.07
C PHE A 38 2.53 2.62 -15.37
N ILE A 39 3.15 3.19 -14.33
CA ILE A 39 4.07 4.33 -14.43
C ILE A 39 5.45 3.87 -13.94
N ASP A 40 6.47 4.00 -14.78
CA ASP A 40 7.86 3.78 -14.37
C ASP A 40 8.39 5.03 -13.67
N TYR A 41 8.54 4.97 -12.34
CA TYR A 41 9.01 6.09 -11.52
C TYR A 41 10.42 6.59 -11.86
N LYS A 42 11.18 5.82 -12.67
CA LYS A 42 12.52 6.23 -13.11
C LYS A 42 12.48 7.16 -14.31
N SER A 43 11.46 7.05 -15.12
CA SER A 43 11.29 7.82 -16.37
C SER A 43 10.17 8.85 -16.31
N GLU A 44 9.19 8.65 -15.41
CA GLU A 44 7.98 9.48 -15.37
C GLU A 44 7.60 9.82 -13.92
N ASP A 45 7.42 11.12 -13.65
CA ASP A 45 6.91 11.60 -12.36
C ASP A 45 5.38 11.53 -12.36
N TYR A 46 4.82 10.62 -11.57
CA TYR A 46 3.38 10.40 -11.51
C TYR A 46 2.59 11.65 -11.12
N SER A 47 3.20 12.57 -10.34
CA SER A 47 2.54 13.80 -9.92
C SER A 47 2.34 14.82 -11.05
N LYS A 48 3.02 14.62 -12.20
CA LYS A 48 2.87 15.45 -13.39
C LYS A 48 1.88 14.89 -14.41
N VAL A 49 1.53 13.62 -14.28
CA VAL A 49 0.72 12.89 -15.27
C VAL A 49 -0.58 12.35 -14.71
N LEU A 50 -0.78 12.49 -13.40
CA LEU A 50 -2.01 12.12 -12.70
C LEU A 50 -2.62 13.35 -12.02
N SER A 51 -3.94 13.42 -12.06
CA SER A 51 -4.77 14.37 -11.33
C SER A 51 -6.14 13.74 -11.10
N GLU A 52 -6.93 14.33 -10.22
CA GLU A 52 -8.33 13.92 -9.96
C GLU A 52 -8.47 12.45 -9.54
N VAL A 53 -7.47 11.91 -8.84
CA VAL A 53 -7.48 10.53 -8.33
C VAL A 53 -8.41 10.43 -7.12
N ASP A 54 -9.27 9.41 -7.08
CA ASP A 54 -10.21 9.19 -5.98
C ASP A 54 -9.50 8.69 -4.71
N TYR A 55 -8.59 7.73 -4.86
CA TYR A 55 -7.91 7.03 -3.76
C TYR A 55 -6.44 6.84 -4.04
N VAL A 56 -5.61 7.08 -3.04
CA VAL A 56 -4.19 6.73 -3.05
C VAL A 56 -3.90 5.76 -1.92
N LEU A 57 -3.24 4.65 -2.22
CA LEU A 57 -2.69 3.72 -1.23
C LEU A 57 -1.17 3.94 -1.14
N ASP A 58 -0.75 4.67 -0.11
CA ASP A 58 0.66 4.93 0.15
C ASP A 58 1.35 3.75 0.84
N THR A 59 2.47 3.35 0.25
CA THR A 59 3.39 2.33 0.79
C THR A 59 4.83 2.86 0.92
N LEU A 60 5.07 4.12 0.57
CA LEU A 60 6.39 4.76 0.54
C LEU A 60 6.64 5.61 1.79
N GLY A 61 5.57 6.23 2.31
CA GLY A 61 5.58 6.98 3.56
C GLY A 61 5.86 8.46 3.38
N VAL A 62 6.26 9.08 4.49
CA VAL A 62 6.29 10.53 4.72
C VAL A 62 6.90 11.37 3.60
N ARG A 63 7.86 10.84 2.85
CA ARG A 63 8.58 11.58 1.78
C ARG A 63 7.72 11.79 0.53
N GLU A 64 6.75 10.93 0.28
CA GLU A 64 5.90 10.98 -0.92
C GLU A 64 4.53 11.60 -0.66
N LEU A 65 4.09 11.70 0.60
CA LEU A 65 2.73 12.12 0.95
C LEU A 65 2.33 13.47 0.30
N GLU A 66 3.24 14.44 0.21
CA GLU A 66 2.94 15.73 -0.41
C GLU A 66 2.59 15.61 -1.90
N LYS A 67 3.34 14.78 -2.63
CA LYS A 67 3.05 14.48 -4.04
C LYS A 67 1.77 13.67 -4.19
N GLU A 68 1.52 12.74 -3.28
CA GLU A 68 0.33 11.92 -3.29
C GLU A 68 -0.93 12.73 -3.02
N PHE A 69 -0.88 13.73 -2.12
CA PHE A 69 -1.96 14.68 -1.95
C PHE A 69 -2.20 15.54 -3.20
N SER A 70 -1.14 15.89 -3.95
CA SER A 70 -1.27 16.76 -5.11
C SER A 70 -2.05 16.16 -6.28
N ILE A 71 -2.13 14.84 -6.36
CA ILE A 71 -2.86 14.13 -7.42
C ILE A 71 -4.31 13.79 -7.04
N LEU A 72 -4.67 13.91 -5.76
CA LEU A 72 -6.01 13.60 -5.28
C LEU A 72 -7.01 14.70 -5.65
N LYS A 73 -8.20 14.29 -6.06
CA LYS A 73 -9.33 15.21 -6.21
C LYS A 73 -9.83 15.75 -4.87
N SER A 74 -10.64 16.80 -4.91
CA SER A 74 -11.43 17.22 -3.75
C SER A 74 -12.37 16.10 -3.30
N GLY A 75 -12.39 15.79 -2.00
CA GLY A 75 -13.10 14.62 -1.44
C GLY A 75 -12.35 13.30 -1.55
N GLY A 76 -11.22 13.26 -2.27
CA GLY A 76 -10.38 12.07 -2.41
C GLY A 76 -9.72 11.64 -1.09
N SER A 77 -9.24 10.41 -1.02
CA SER A 77 -8.70 9.83 0.21
C SER A 77 -7.32 9.22 0.01
N LEU A 78 -6.40 9.60 0.89
CA LEU A 78 -5.07 9.01 1.00
C LEU A 78 -5.03 8.04 2.19
N VAL A 79 -4.75 6.77 1.90
CA VAL A 79 -4.59 5.71 2.90
C VAL A 79 -3.11 5.36 2.99
N SER A 80 -2.46 5.68 4.11
CA SER A 80 -1.03 5.44 4.29
C SER A 80 -0.76 4.28 5.24
N LEU A 81 0.13 3.38 4.81
CA LEU A 81 0.65 2.27 5.60
C LEU A 81 2.01 2.60 6.24
N ARG A 82 2.62 3.74 5.88
CA ARG A 82 3.95 4.15 6.35
C ARG A 82 4.07 5.63 6.69
N GLY A 83 2.95 6.34 6.71
CA GLY A 83 2.89 7.73 7.15
C GLY A 83 2.93 7.88 8.67
N LEU A 84 2.43 9.00 9.15
CA LEU A 84 2.31 9.25 10.58
C LEU A 84 0.87 9.04 11.06
N PRO A 85 0.69 8.37 12.21
CA PRO A 85 -0.62 8.26 12.82
C PRO A 85 -1.12 9.65 13.28
N ASN A 86 -2.43 9.83 13.20
CA ASN A 86 -3.12 11.07 13.59
C ASN A 86 -4.16 10.84 14.68
N GLY A 87 -4.84 11.88 15.10
CA GLY A 87 -5.87 11.83 16.13
C GLY A 87 -7.06 10.94 15.75
N GLU A 88 -7.43 10.90 14.47
CA GLU A 88 -8.49 10.02 13.97
C GLU A 88 -8.09 8.54 14.07
N PHE A 89 -6.86 8.20 13.69
CA PHE A 89 -6.33 6.85 13.90
C PHE A 89 -6.42 6.42 15.37
N ALA A 90 -5.97 7.29 16.28
CA ALA A 90 -6.02 7.00 17.71
C ALA A 90 -7.46 6.84 18.22
N ALA A 91 -8.40 7.59 17.67
CA ALA A 91 -9.83 7.46 17.99
C ALA A 91 -10.40 6.12 17.49
N ARG A 92 -10.10 5.71 16.25
CA ARG A 92 -10.52 4.42 15.68
C ARG A 92 -9.95 3.23 16.44
N MET A 93 -8.75 3.39 17.02
CA MET A 93 -8.10 2.37 17.85
C MET A 93 -8.57 2.37 19.32
N GLY A 94 -9.56 3.18 19.67
CA GLY A 94 -10.09 3.26 21.04
C GLY A 94 -9.10 3.80 22.07
N MET A 95 -8.09 4.58 21.65
CA MET A 95 -7.05 5.07 22.56
C MET A 95 -7.58 6.16 23.50
N PRO A 96 -7.02 6.28 24.73
CA PRO A 96 -7.36 7.34 25.68
C PRO A 96 -7.14 8.74 25.11
N THR A 97 -7.88 9.74 25.61
CA THR A 97 -7.89 11.12 25.12
C THR A 97 -6.49 11.73 25.03
N MET A 98 -5.62 11.49 26.02
CA MET A 98 -4.24 12.00 26.02
C MET A 98 -3.46 11.47 24.80
N LYS A 99 -3.54 10.17 24.52
CA LYS A 99 -2.89 9.58 23.33
C LYS A 99 -3.47 10.13 22.04
N ARG A 100 -4.80 10.32 21.97
CA ARG A 100 -5.45 10.94 20.80
C ARG A 100 -4.92 12.34 20.54
N PHE A 101 -4.71 13.14 21.59
CA PHE A 101 -4.12 14.46 21.47
C PHE A 101 -2.68 14.41 20.94
N LEU A 102 -1.84 13.53 21.50
CA LEU A 102 -0.44 13.36 21.05
C LEU A 102 -0.34 12.92 19.59
N PHE A 103 -1.16 11.95 19.19
CA PHE A 103 -1.22 11.52 17.78
C PHE A 103 -1.80 12.60 16.87
N GLY A 104 -2.75 13.41 17.37
CA GLY A 104 -3.24 14.59 16.66
C GLY A 104 -2.14 15.61 16.36
N LEU A 105 -1.26 15.86 17.32
CA LEU A 105 -0.10 16.72 17.10
C LEU A 105 0.87 16.13 16.09
N ALA A 106 1.18 14.84 16.21
CA ALA A 106 2.11 14.13 15.30
C ALA A 106 1.63 14.12 13.85
N GLY A 107 0.34 13.88 13.62
CA GLY A 107 -0.27 13.82 12.29
C GLY A 107 -0.77 15.17 11.75
N SER A 108 -0.71 16.25 12.56
CA SER A 108 -1.35 17.54 12.26
C SER A 108 -0.96 18.16 10.92
N LYS A 109 0.28 17.94 10.45
CA LYS A 109 0.73 18.42 9.15
C LYS A 109 -0.14 17.84 8.03
N TYR A 110 -0.38 16.54 8.05
CA TYR A 110 -1.12 15.83 7.00
C TYR A 110 -2.62 16.07 7.10
N ASP A 111 -3.14 16.17 8.32
CA ASP A 111 -4.54 16.58 8.54
C ASP A 111 -4.82 17.98 7.98
N LYS A 112 -3.89 18.94 8.18
CA LYS A 112 -4.00 20.29 7.61
C LYS A 112 -3.89 20.29 6.09
N MET A 113 -3.00 19.47 5.52
CA MET A 113 -2.87 19.34 4.06
C MET A 113 -4.16 18.76 3.46
N ALA A 114 -4.69 17.70 4.04
CA ALA A 114 -5.95 17.12 3.62
C ALA A 114 -7.10 18.12 3.72
N ALA A 115 -7.24 18.82 4.85
CA ALA A 115 -8.29 19.80 5.07
C ALA A 115 -8.25 20.98 4.07
N LYS A 116 -7.05 21.44 3.70
CA LYS A 116 -6.87 22.55 2.73
C LYS A 116 -7.53 22.28 1.39
N ASN A 117 -7.49 21.02 0.93
CA ASN A 117 -8.02 20.60 -0.37
C ASN A 117 -9.31 19.77 -0.22
N LYS A 118 -9.93 19.76 0.97
CA LYS A 118 -11.12 18.93 1.28
C LYS A 118 -10.89 17.42 1.01
N GLN A 119 -9.67 16.97 1.22
CA GLN A 119 -9.26 15.57 1.07
C GLN A 119 -9.27 14.86 2.43
N ASN A 120 -9.11 13.54 2.44
CA ASN A 120 -9.06 12.75 3.66
C ASN A 120 -7.69 12.07 3.80
N TYR A 121 -7.20 11.97 5.04
CA TYR A 121 -5.98 11.25 5.36
C TYR A 121 -6.26 10.14 6.38
N TYR A 122 -5.92 8.91 6.04
CA TYR A 122 -6.07 7.75 6.91
C TYR A 122 -4.73 7.04 7.09
N PHE A 123 -4.24 7.03 8.32
CA PHE A 123 -3.15 6.13 8.69
C PHE A 123 -3.73 4.77 9.07
N VAL A 124 -3.17 3.69 8.54
CA VAL A 124 -3.60 2.31 8.80
C VAL A 124 -2.48 1.52 9.44
N PHE A 125 -2.77 0.90 10.56
CA PHE A 125 -1.90 -0.05 11.23
C PHE A 125 -2.51 -1.45 11.15
N VAL A 126 -1.66 -2.45 10.94
CA VAL A 126 -2.07 -3.86 10.85
C VAL A 126 -2.71 -4.31 12.15
N ARG A 127 -3.85 -4.95 12.07
CA ARG A 127 -4.54 -5.61 13.17
C ARG A 127 -5.08 -6.96 12.71
N GLU A 128 -5.40 -7.82 13.66
CA GLU A 128 -6.06 -9.09 13.39
C GLU A 128 -7.45 -8.85 12.80
N ASP A 129 -7.73 -9.47 11.65
CA ASP A 129 -9.03 -9.44 10.99
C ASP A 129 -9.25 -10.74 10.21
N GLY A 130 -9.74 -11.76 10.91
CA GLY A 130 -10.02 -13.08 10.33
C GLY A 130 -11.11 -13.02 9.25
N THR A 131 -12.10 -12.15 9.40
CA THR A 131 -13.17 -11.97 8.41
C THR A 131 -12.63 -11.35 7.12
N GLY A 132 -11.82 -10.31 7.23
CA GLY A 132 -11.15 -9.69 6.09
C GLY A 132 -10.22 -10.67 5.38
N LEU A 133 -9.48 -11.47 6.13
CA LEU A 133 -8.59 -12.49 5.57
C LEU A 133 -9.38 -13.57 4.79
N LYS A 134 -10.51 -14.03 5.33
CA LYS A 134 -11.39 -14.98 4.64
C LYS A 134 -11.91 -14.41 3.32
N ARG A 135 -12.43 -13.19 3.32
CA ARG A 135 -12.91 -12.50 2.10
C ARG A 135 -11.82 -12.39 1.04
N ILE A 136 -10.60 -12.01 1.42
CA ILE A 136 -9.47 -11.93 0.50
C ILE A 136 -9.11 -13.30 -0.05
N SER A 137 -9.11 -14.35 0.79
CA SER A 137 -8.83 -15.73 0.37
C SER A 137 -9.83 -16.23 -0.67
N GLU A 138 -11.13 -16.06 -0.42
CA GLU A 138 -12.21 -16.42 -1.35
C GLU A 138 -12.08 -15.67 -2.69
N MET A 139 -11.77 -14.38 -2.63
CA MET A 139 -11.57 -13.58 -3.84
C MET A 139 -10.37 -14.04 -4.67
N LEU A 140 -9.26 -14.40 -4.02
CA LEU A 140 -8.06 -14.91 -4.70
C LEU A 140 -8.32 -16.26 -5.38
N GLN A 141 -9.05 -17.16 -4.71
CA GLN A 141 -9.45 -18.44 -5.27
C GLN A 141 -10.34 -18.27 -6.51
N ASN A 142 -11.36 -17.41 -6.41
CA ASN A 142 -12.29 -17.14 -7.51
C ASN A 142 -11.61 -16.52 -8.73
N ARG A 143 -10.55 -15.74 -8.55
CA ARG A 143 -9.81 -15.10 -9.64
C ARG A 143 -8.59 -15.89 -10.12
N LYS A 144 -8.33 -17.07 -9.55
CA LYS A 144 -7.16 -17.91 -9.87
C LYS A 144 -5.84 -17.12 -9.81
N ILE A 145 -5.71 -16.24 -8.80
CA ILE A 145 -4.48 -15.45 -8.64
C ILE A 145 -3.42 -16.36 -8.05
N GLU A 146 -2.43 -16.67 -8.84
CA GLU A 146 -1.30 -17.48 -8.42
C GLU A 146 -0.40 -16.68 -7.46
N THR A 147 -0.23 -17.20 -6.26
CA THR A 147 0.77 -16.73 -5.31
C THR A 147 2.06 -17.51 -5.56
N SER A 148 3.08 -16.87 -6.14
CA SER A 148 4.38 -17.50 -6.34
C SER A 148 5.37 -17.15 -5.24
N ALA A 149 6.07 -18.14 -4.70
CA ALA A 149 7.31 -17.93 -3.98
C ALA A 149 8.40 -17.42 -4.95
N ASP A 150 9.29 -16.55 -4.47
CA ASP A 150 10.48 -16.15 -5.25
C ASP A 150 11.53 -17.26 -5.20
N LYS A 151 11.78 -17.74 -3.99
CA LYS A 151 12.63 -18.91 -3.72
C LYS A 151 12.24 -19.57 -2.40
N ILE A 152 12.33 -20.89 -2.38
CA ILE A 152 12.17 -21.70 -1.16
C ILE A 152 13.58 -22.15 -0.76
N TYR A 153 13.91 -22.00 0.52
CA TYR A 153 15.17 -22.39 1.13
C TYR A 153 14.89 -23.42 2.24
N ASP A 154 15.80 -24.33 2.44
CA ASP A 154 15.83 -25.14 3.66
C ASP A 154 16.15 -24.28 4.88
N LEU A 155 15.72 -24.70 6.08
CA LEU A 155 16.03 -24.00 7.32
C LEU A 155 17.54 -23.84 7.54
N SER A 156 18.35 -24.82 7.13
CA SER A 156 19.83 -24.77 7.14
C SER A 156 20.40 -23.62 6.31
N GLU A 157 19.65 -23.12 5.31
CA GLU A 157 20.03 -22.02 4.42
C GLU A 157 19.48 -20.65 4.87
N VAL A 158 19.00 -20.53 6.11
CA VAL A 158 18.33 -19.31 6.62
C VAL A 158 19.16 -18.02 6.38
N ASN A 159 20.49 -18.10 6.54
CA ASN A 159 21.38 -16.94 6.32
C ASN A 159 21.38 -16.50 4.86
N GLN A 160 21.31 -17.43 3.91
CA GLN A 160 21.20 -17.11 2.47
C GLN A 160 19.82 -16.48 2.17
N ALA A 161 18.75 -16.99 2.79
CA ALA A 161 17.42 -16.44 2.66
C ALA A 161 17.35 -15.00 3.19
N LEU A 162 17.96 -14.72 4.35
CA LEU A 162 18.05 -13.38 4.94
C LEU A 162 18.86 -12.43 4.05
N ALA A 163 20.03 -12.86 3.56
CA ALA A 163 20.84 -12.07 2.65
C ALA A 163 20.08 -11.73 1.36
N LYS A 164 19.33 -12.69 0.80
CA LYS A 164 18.46 -12.45 -0.36
C LYS A 164 17.39 -11.37 -0.09
N VAL A 165 16.74 -11.42 1.06
CA VAL A 165 15.71 -10.44 1.44
C VAL A 165 16.34 -9.07 1.65
N ALA A 166 17.49 -9.00 2.33
CA ALA A 166 18.22 -7.75 2.57
C ALA A 166 18.72 -7.10 1.27
N GLY A 167 19.18 -7.90 0.30
CA GLY A 167 19.61 -7.42 -1.03
C GLY A 167 18.47 -6.88 -1.90
N GLY A 168 17.23 -7.12 -1.54
CA GLY A 168 16.06 -6.66 -2.29
C GLY A 168 15.86 -7.38 -3.63
N GLY A 169 15.05 -6.78 -4.51
CA GLY A 169 14.81 -7.31 -5.87
C GLY A 169 13.97 -8.59 -5.94
N SER A 170 13.41 -9.06 -4.82
CA SER A 170 12.62 -10.30 -4.76
C SER A 170 11.35 -10.20 -5.63
N LYS A 171 11.13 -11.20 -6.47
CA LYS A 171 9.94 -11.32 -7.34
C LYS A 171 8.72 -11.91 -6.61
N GLY A 172 8.90 -12.40 -5.39
CA GLY A 172 7.88 -13.02 -4.57
C GLY A 172 8.27 -13.04 -3.10
N LYS A 173 7.66 -13.93 -2.32
CA LYS A 173 8.10 -14.21 -0.95
C LYS A 173 9.26 -15.19 -0.95
N THR A 174 10.25 -14.95 -0.11
CA THR A 174 11.25 -15.94 0.26
C THR A 174 10.65 -16.82 1.35
N ILE A 175 10.66 -18.12 1.19
CA ILE A 175 10.03 -19.10 2.10
C ILE A 175 11.14 -19.98 2.68
N LEU A 176 11.02 -20.31 3.96
CA LEU A 176 11.80 -21.37 4.61
C LEU A 176 10.91 -22.62 4.71
N SER A 177 11.47 -23.77 4.32
CA SER A 177 10.89 -25.08 4.50
C SER A 177 11.53 -25.74 5.74
N PHE A 178 10.72 -26.44 6.51
CA PHE A 178 11.14 -27.21 7.69
C PHE A 178 11.08 -28.69 7.41
#